data_448cd521dc9a6d6d079e90319d55d91b
#
_entry.id   448cd521dc9a6d6d079e90319d55d91b
#
_cell.length_a   1.000
_cell.length_b   1.000
_cell.length_c   1.000
_cell.angle_alpha   90.00
_cell.angle_beta   90.00
_cell.angle_gamma   90.00
#
_symmetry.space_group_name_H-M   'P 1'
#
loop_
_entity.id
_entity.type
_entity.pdbx_description
1 polymer ?
#
loop_
_entity_poly.entity_id
_entity_poly.type
_entity_poly.pdbx_seq_one_letter_code
_entity_poly.pdbx_strand_id
1 'polypeptide(L)'
;EANGVVVEVRHDDGASTLDDGGVDLVVLNPPFHVGGAVHTGIAHRLIGEAARVLRPGGELRCVWNSSLQYRPVLERLVGPTRQLSRTRKFTVTASTRR
;
A
#
# COMPACT_ATOMS: atom_id res chain seq x y z
N GLU A 1 19.52 0.15 -7.34
CA GLU A 1 19.25 0.69 -8.65
C GLU A 1 18.88 2.16 -8.61
N ALA A 2 19.72 2.95 -9.24
CA ALA A 2 19.55 4.39 -9.15
C ALA A 2 18.27 4.89 -9.83
N ASN A 3 17.73 4.12 -10.72
CA ASN A 3 16.60 4.54 -11.53
C ASN A 3 15.32 3.80 -11.16
N GLY A 4 15.17 3.48 -9.92
CA GLY A 4 13.97 2.81 -9.47
C GLY A 4 12.72 3.61 -9.80
N VAL A 5 11.65 2.92 -10.10
CA VAL A 5 10.37 3.54 -10.40
C VAL A 5 9.56 3.66 -9.13
N VAL A 6 9.18 4.89 -8.81
CA VAL A 6 8.42 5.20 -7.61
C VAL A 6 7.07 5.74 -8.03
N VAL A 7 6.01 5.20 -7.44
CA VAL A 7 4.64 5.63 -7.73
C VAL A 7 3.96 5.99 -6.42
N GLU A 8 3.36 7.16 -6.38
CA GLU A 8 2.53 7.57 -5.25
C GLU A 8 1.07 7.45 -5.63
N VAL A 9 0.32 6.69 -4.84
CA VAL A 9 -1.09 6.45 -5.08
C VAL A 9 -1.87 7.00 -3.91
N ARG A 10 -2.85 7.86 -4.18
CA ARG A 10 -3.61 8.49 -3.11
C ARG A 10 -4.99 7.90 -2.96
N HIS A 11 -5.75 7.85 -4.03
CA HIS A 11 -7.11 7.34 -3.98
C HIS A 11 -7.58 7.09 -5.40
N ASP A 12 -8.85 6.79 -5.57
CA ASP A 12 -9.56 6.54 -6.81
C ASP A 12 -9.03 5.29 -7.55
N ASP A 13 -8.57 5.39 -8.75
CA ASP A 13 -8.23 4.20 -9.53
C ASP A 13 -6.83 3.68 -9.27
N GLY A 14 -6.07 4.41 -8.46
CA GLY A 14 -4.75 3.94 -8.07
C GLY A 14 -3.83 3.72 -9.26
N ALA A 15 -3.31 2.53 -9.36
CA ALA A 15 -2.31 2.17 -10.34
C ALA A 15 -2.87 1.33 -11.48
N SER A 16 -4.15 1.45 -11.76
CA SER A 16 -4.82 0.54 -12.69
C SER A 16 -4.28 0.60 -14.12
N THR A 17 -3.63 1.71 -14.49
CA THR A 17 -3.07 1.85 -15.84
C THR A 17 -1.63 1.37 -15.95
N LEU A 18 -1.02 0.94 -14.86
CA LEU A 18 0.37 0.52 -14.88
C LEU A 18 0.51 -0.96 -15.17
N ASP A 19 1.62 -1.33 -15.78
CA ASP A 19 1.91 -2.72 -16.08
C ASP A 19 2.27 -3.51 -14.82
N ASP A 20 2.08 -4.80 -14.87
CA ASP A 20 2.45 -5.68 -13.78
C ASP A 20 3.96 -5.68 -13.58
N GLY A 21 4.38 -5.62 -12.34
CA GLY A 21 5.77 -5.91 -11.98
C GLY A 21 6.80 -4.89 -12.41
N GLY A 22 6.38 -3.67 -12.78
CA GLY A 22 7.30 -2.67 -13.29
C GLY A 22 7.76 -1.62 -12.30
N VAL A 23 7.29 -1.66 -11.07
CA VAL A 23 7.50 -0.57 -10.12
C VAL A 23 8.35 -1.06 -8.95
N ASP A 24 9.30 -0.24 -8.51
CA ASP A 24 10.18 -0.57 -7.40
C ASP A 24 9.62 -0.15 -6.04
N LEU A 25 8.90 0.95 -6.01
CA LEU A 25 8.35 1.47 -4.76
C LEU A 25 6.98 2.11 -5.03
N VAL A 26 6.00 1.72 -4.26
CA VAL A 26 4.69 2.37 -4.25
C VAL A 26 4.48 3.00 -2.89
N VAL A 27 4.05 4.24 -2.87
CA VAL A 27 3.63 4.92 -1.64
C VAL A 27 2.11 5.06 -1.71
N LEU A 28 1.43 4.46 -0.75
CA LEU A 28 -0.03 4.39 -0.76
C LEU A 28 -0.58 5.03 0.50
N ASN A 29 -1.50 5.96 0.29
CA ASN A 29 -2.21 6.61 1.38
C ASN A 29 -3.70 6.41 1.14
N PRO A 30 -4.26 5.27 1.55
CA PRO A 30 -5.65 4.96 1.25
C PRO A 30 -6.60 5.93 1.94
N PRO A 31 -7.79 6.13 1.40
CA PRO A 31 -8.77 7.00 2.05
C PRO A 31 -9.27 6.37 3.34
N PHE A 32 -9.26 7.14 4.42
CA PHE A 32 -9.66 6.63 5.73
C PHE A 32 -11.01 7.12 6.17
N HIS A 33 -11.38 8.29 5.75
CA HIS A 33 -12.46 8.99 6.39
C HIS A 33 -13.69 9.15 5.57
N VAL A 34 -13.84 8.46 4.56
CA VAL A 34 -14.90 8.78 3.65
C VAL A 34 -16.12 7.99 4.06
N GLY A 35 -16.90 8.55 4.91
CA GLY A 35 -18.26 8.07 5.11
C GLY A 35 -18.47 6.80 5.88
N GLY A 36 -17.47 6.14 6.38
CA GLY A 36 -17.71 5.01 7.25
C GLY A 36 -17.15 3.68 6.76
N ALA A 37 -17.79 2.59 7.13
CA ALA A 37 -17.20 1.27 7.06
C ALA A 37 -16.94 0.73 5.66
N VAL A 38 -17.55 1.30 4.66
CA VAL A 38 -17.45 0.74 3.32
C VAL A 38 -16.09 0.88 2.67
N HIS A 39 -15.21 1.66 3.27
CA HIS A 39 -13.94 1.99 2.62
C HIS A 39 -12.86 0.96 2.82
N THR A 40 -13.11 -0.05 3.62
CA THR A 40 -12.21 -1.18 3.75
C THR A 40 -11.99 -1.86 2.39
N GLY A 41 -13.04 -2.02 1.61
CA GLY A 41 -12.91 -2.65 0.30
C GLY A 41 -12.05 -1.84 -0.66
N ILE A 42 -12.16 -0.51 -0.59
CA ILE A 42 -11.33 0.36 -1.43
C ILE A 42 -9.86 0.22 -1.06
N ALA A 43 -9.55 0.23 0.23
CA ALA A 43 -8.18 0.08 0.68
C ALA A 43 -7.61 -1.27 0.26
N HIS A 44 -8.37 -2.34 0.42
CA HIS A 44 -7.92 -3.67 0.01
C HIS A 44 -7.65 -3.71 -1.49
N ARG A 45 -8.50 -3.10 -2.28
CA ARG A 45 -8.31 -3.06 -3.73
C ARG A 45 -7.04 -2.29 -4.10
N LEU A 46 -6.81 -1.15 -3.45
CA LEU A 46 -5.61 -0.36 -3.73
C LEU A 46 -4.36 -1.09 -3.33
N ILE A 47 -4.38 -1.79 -2.20
CA ILE A 47 -3.23 -2.60 -1.78
C ILE A 47 -2.97 -3.72 -2.79
N GLY A 48 -4.01 -4.36 -3.27
CA GLY A 48 -3.87 -5.40 -4.29
C GLY A 48 -3.28 -4.86 -5.59
N GLU A 49 -3.72 -3.69 -6.02
CA GLU A 49 -3.18 -3.05 -7.21
C GLU A 49 -1.70 -2.68 -7.01
N ALA A 50 -1.36 -2.19 -5.84
CA ALA A 50 0.04 -1.87 -5.54
C ALA A 50 0.90 -3.13 -5.63
N ALA A 51 0.42 -4.23 -5.08
CA ALA A 51 1.15 -5.49 -5.15
C ALA A 51 1.34 -5.93 -6.59
N ARG A 52 0.31 -5.76 -7.41
CA ARG A 52 0.37 -6.17 -8.81
C ARG A 52 1.45 -5.42 -9.59
N VAL A 53 1.55 -4.11 -9.39
CA VAL A 53 2.49 -3.30 -10.16
C VAL A 53 3.91 -3.37 -9.63
N LEU A 54 4.11 -3.76 -8.38
CA LEU A 54 5.43 -3.89 -7.81
C LEU A 54 6.16 -5.08 -8.41
N ARG A 55 7.45 -4.91 -8.70
CA ARG A 55 8.29 -6.06 -9.03
C ARG A 55 8.49 -6.92 -7.79
N PRO A 56 8.81 -8.20 -7.96
CA PRO A 56 9.19 -9.03 -6.82
C PRO A 56 10.36 -8.38 -6.07
N GLY A 57 10.25 -8.28 -4.76
CA GLY A 57 11.24 -7.57 -3.96
C GLY A 57 11.03 -6.08 -3.87
N GLY A 58 10.08 -5.54 -4.61
CA GLY A 58 9.71 -4.13 -4.49
C GLY A 58 9.00 -3.85 -3.18
N GLU A 59 8.85 -2.59 -2.87
CA GLU A 59 8.34 -2.20 -1.54
C GLU A 59 7.08 -1.36 -1.66
N LEU A 60 6.09 -1.71 -0.84
CA LEU A 60 4.90 -0.87 -0.65
C LEU A 60 5.02 -0.18 0.69
N ARG A 61 5.06 1.14 0.68
CA ARG A 61 4.93 1.93 1.91
C ARG A 61 3.51 2.43 2.01
N CYS A 62 2.87 2.06 3.11
CA CYS A 62 1.47 2.37 3.30
C CYS A 62 1.31 3.19 4.58
N VAL A 63 0.58 4.30 4.49
CA VAL A 63 0.25 5.14 5.63
C VAL A 63 -1.23 4.93 5.94
N TRP A 64 -1.54 4.56 7.18
CA TRP A 64 -2.92 4.27 7.54
C TRP A 64 -3.20 4.72 8.97
N ASN A 65 -4.48 4.90 9.24
CA ASN A 65 -4.93 5.33 10.56
C ASN A 65 -4.66 4.22 11.56
N SER A 66 -4.05 4.56 12.70
CA SER A 66 -3.62 3.57 13.67
C SER A 66 -4.76 2.76 14.26
N SER A 67 -5.99 3.25 14.16
CA SER A 67 -7.15 2.49 14.63
C SER A 67 -7.53 1.35 13.69
N LEU A 68 -6.98 1.34 12.49
CA LEU A 68 -7.27 0.29 11.51
C LEU A 68 -6.22 -0.82 11.63
N GLN A 69 -6.51 -1.97 11.07
CA GLN A 69 -5.61 -3.11 11.16
C GLN A 69 -5.33 -3.65 9.77
N TYR A 70 -4.47 -2.96 9.07
CA TYR A 70 -4.16 -3.36 7.71
C TYR A 70 -2.95 -4.28 7.60
N ARG A 71 -2.21 -4.48 8.68
CA ARG A 71 -1.01 -5.30 8.59
C ARG A 71 -1.29 -6.73 8.12
N PRO A 72 -2.33 -7.42 8.63
CA PRO A 72 -2.61 -8.76 8.11
C PRO A 72 -2.92 -8.78 6.62
N VAL A 73 -3.64 -7.76 6.13
CA VAL A 73 -3.96 -7.66 4.72
C VAL A 73 -2.70 -7.41 3.91
N LEU A 74 -1.85 -6.52 4.38
CA LEU A 74 -0.58 -6.23 3.71
C LEU A 74 0.28 -7.48 3.62
N GLU A 75 0.36 -8.25 4.70
CA GLU A 75 1.15 -9.47 4.69
C GLU A 75 0.58 -10.51 3.76
N ARG A 76 -0.73 -10.59 3.67
CA ARG A 76 -1.38 -11.56 2.79
C ARG A 76 -1.25 -11.17 1.32
N LEU A 77 -1.52 -9.90 1.01
CA LEU A 77 -1.59 -9.45 -0.39
C LEU A 77 -0.25 -9.05 -0.97
N VAL A 78 0.67 -8.58 -0.16
CA VAL A 78 1.95 -8.09 -0.64
C VAL A 78 3.08 -9.01 -0.21
N GLY A 79 3.33 -9.08 1.09
CA GLY A 79 4.40 -9.89 1.64
C GLY A 79 4.80 -9.41 3.01
N PRO A 80 5.96 -9.84 3.50
CA PRO A 80 6.41 -9.48 4.85
C PRO A 80 6.34 -7.98 5.07
N THR A 81 5.77 -7.59 6.20
CA THR A 81 5.47 -6.20 6.51
C THR A 81 6.15 -5.81 7.81
N ARG A 82 6.82 -4.65 7.82
CA ARG A 82 7.41 -4.12 9.03
C ARG A 82 6.88 -2.72 9.29
N GLN A 83 6.82 -2.35 10.55
CA GLN A 83 6.37 -1.03 10.94
C GLN A 83 7.55 -0.07 10.92
N LEU A 84 7.43 1.01 10.18
CA LEU A 84 8.45 2.04 10.11
C LEU A 84 8.22 3.12 11.16
N SER A 85 6.96 3.47 11.42
CA SER A 85 6.62 4.55 12.32
C SER A 85 5.20 4.35 12.82
N ARG A 86 4.94 4.78 14.03
CA ARG A 86 3.59 4.76 14.57
C ARG A 86 3.40 5.89 15.54
N THR A 87 2.34 6.66 15.32
CA THR A 87 1.85 7.63 16.30
C THR A 87 0.47 7.17 16.71
N ARG A 88 -0.13 7.93 17.64
CA ARG A 88 -1.51 7.64 18.02
C ARG A 88 -2.46 7.66 16.81
N LYS A 89 -2.16 8.49 15.85
CA LYS A 89 -3.06 8.73 14.73
C LYS A 89 -2.71 7.93 13.49
N PHE A 90 -1.43 7.81 13.17
CA PHE A 90 -1.00 7.18 11.92
C PHE A 90 0.05 6.12 12.14
N THR A 91 -0.02 5.11 11.30
CA THR A 91 0.99 4.05 11.24
C THR A 91 1.53 4.01 9.82
N VAL A 92 2.85 3.87 9.70
CA VAL A 92 3.52 3.71 8.42
C VAL A 92 4.18 2.35 8.40
N THR A 93 3.91 1.58 7.36
CA THR A 93 4.49 0.25 7.20
C THR A 93 5.17 0.12 5.86
N ALA A 94 6.11 -0.80 5.79
CA ALA A 94 6.75 -1.19 4.54
C ALA A 94 6.54 -2.68 4.35
N SER A 95 6.00 -3.02 3.19
CA SER A 95 5.75 -4.41 2.82
C SER A 95 6.61 -4.75 1.61
N THR A 96 7.28 -5.89 1.65
CA THR A 96 8.10 -6.33 0.54
C THR A 96 7.30 -7.32 -0.30
N ARG A 97 7.19 -7.06 -1.59
CA ARG A 97 6.43 -7.94 -2.47
C ARG A 97 7.16 -9.27 -2.65
N ARG A 98 6.43 -10.36 -2.44
CA ARG A 98 6.95 -11.71 -2.65
C ARG A 98 7.32 -11.99 -4.11
#